data_5101ea026ac0c7e67520c86f85ed5415
#
_entry.id   5101ea026ac0c7e67520c86f85ed5415
#
_cell.length_a   1.000
_cell.length_b   1.000
_cell.length_c   1.000
_cell.angle_alpha   90.00
_cell.angle_beta   90.00
_cell.angle_gamma   90.00
#
_symmetry.space_group_name_H-M   'P 1'
#
loop_
_entity.id
_entity.type
_entity.pdbx_description
1 polymer ?
#
loop_
_entity_poly.entity_id
_entity_poly.type
_entity_poly.pdbx_seq_one_letter_code
_entity_poly.pdbx_strand_id
1 'polypeptide(L)'
;MYQSDVAPMRRVLLKHARDAFLSGSRIDEQWRDLNYLGAPDFEEACRESDALAVLLEELGVVVEWMPPSDVGMDSLYVRDASIVTNAGAILCQMGKGARRGEPARHGAEYVELGVHVLGAIEGDGTVEGGDVTWLSSECLAVGRGYRTNQDGIDQ
;
A
#
# COMPACT_ATOMS: atom_id res chain seq x y z
N MET A 1 -21.18 -5.40 5.45
CA MET A 1 -20.12 -6.00 4.61
C MET A 1 -18.84 -5.77 5.39
N TYR A 2 -17.97 -6.75 5.53
CA TYR A 2 -16.74 -6.65 6.33
C TYR A 2 -15.51 -6.74 5.42
N GLN A 3 -14.38 -6.26 5.89
CA GLN A 3 -13.09 -6.40 5.21
C GLN A 3 -12.72 -7.89 5.12
N SER A 4 -12.21 -8.30 3.96
CA SER A 4 -11.93 -9.70 3.68
C SER A 4 -10.94 -9.80 2.51
N ASP A 5 -10.00 -10.72 2.60
CA ASP A 5 -9.09 -11.03 1.50
C ASP A 5 -9.68 -11.99 0.45
N VAL A 6 -10.93 -12.45 0.66
CA VAL A 6 -11.60 -13.43 -0.22
C VAL A 6 -13.00 -13.02 -0.68
N ALA A 7 -13.57 -11.95 -0.14
CA ALA A 7 -14.86 -11.43 -0.60
C ALA A 7 -14.70 -10.63 -1.90
N PRO A 8 -15.78 -10.49 -2.71
CA PRO A 8 -15.73 -9.64 -3.90
C PRO A 8 -15.32 -8.21 -3.58
N MET A 9 -14.26 -7.74 -4.21
CA MET A 9 -13.77 -6.37 -4.10
C MET A 9 -14.81 -5.40 -4.66
N ARG A 10 -15.00 -4.25 -4.04
CA ARG A 10 -15.95 -3.22 -4.49
C ARG A 10 -15.28 -1.87 -4.72
N ARG A 11 -14.25 -1.57 -3.96
CA ARG A 11 -13.47 -0.33 -4.05
C ARG A 11 -12.03 -0.65 -3.71
N VAL A 12 -11.09 -0.10 -4.46
CA VAL A 12 -9.67 -0.30 -4.24
C VAL A 12 -8.93 1.02 -4.40
N LEU A 13 -7.95 1.25 -3.53
CA LEU A 13 -6.98 2.33 -3.67
C LEU A 13 -5.74 1.75 -4.35
N LEU A 14 -5.34 2.34 -5.47
CA LEU A 14 -4.15 1.97 -6.23
C LEU A 14 -3.20 3.16 -6.33
N LYS A 15 -1.96 2.89 -6.69
CA LYS A 15 -0.98 3.86 -7.13
C LYS A 15 -0.58 3.52 -8.55
N HIS A 16 -0.74 4.47 -9.47
CA HIS A 16 -0.32 4.27 -10.85
C HIS A 16 1.22 4.26 -10.94
N ALA A 17 1.79 3.40 -11.78
CA ALA A 17 3.24 3.33 -11.97
C ALA A 17 3.84 4.67 -12.40
N ARG A 18 3.13 5.47 -13.20
CA ARG A 18 3.54 6.84 -13.58
C ARG A 18 3.76 7.72 -12.36
N ASP A 19 2.90 7.62 -11.35
CA ASP A 19 2.90 8.44 -10.15
C ASP A 19 3.80 7.90 -9.03
N ALA A 20 4.13 6.62 -9.08
CA ALA A 20 5.10 5.99 -8.18
C ALA A 20 6.54 6.13 -8.70
N PHE A 21 6.76 5.84 -9.98
CA PHE A 21 8.10 5.83 -10.58
C PHE A 21 8.52 7.21 -11.08
N LEU A 22 7.58 8.06 -11.48
CA LEU A 22 7.75 9.41 -11.99
C LEU A 22 8.49 9.49 -13.35
N SER A 23 9.57 8.70 -13.54
CA SER A 23 10.34 8.64 -14.78
C SER A 23 11.28 7.45 -14.79
N GLY A 24 11.79 7.08 -15.99
CA GLY A 24 12.85 6.08 -16.13
C GLY A 24 14.14 6.44 -15.37
N SER A 25 14.52 7.72 -15.33
CA SER A 25 15.69 8.16 -14.57
C SER A 25 15.53 7.96 -13.06
N ARG A 26 14.33 8.15 -12.52
CA ARG A 26 14.05 7.85 -11.10
C ARG A 26 14.11 6.35 -10.81
N ILE A 27 13.67 5.52 -11.75
CA ILE A 27 13.85 4.07 -11.64
C ILE A 27 15.35 3.74 -11.54
N ASP A 28 16.17 4.27 -12.45
CA ASP A 28 17.62 4.02 -12.48
C ASP A 28 18.34 4.42 -11.18
N GLU A 29 17.87 5.46 -10.51
CA GLU A 29 18.37 5.92 -9.23
C GLU A 29 18.02 5.00 -8.05
N GLN A 30 16.89 4.29 -8.09
CA GLN A 30 16.30 3.66 -6.90
C GLN A 30 16.25 2.14 -6.94
N TRP A 31 16.12 1.52 -8.11
CA TRP A 31 15.76 0.11 -8.21
C TRP A 31 16.73 -0.84 -7.50
N ARG A 32 18.04 -0.52 -7.48
CA ARG A 32 19.05 -1.35 -6.81
C ARG A 32 18.94 -1.28 -5.30
N ASP A 33 18.79 -0.07 -4.75
CA ASP A 33 18.69 0.17 -3.31
C ASP A 33 17.38 -0.37 -2.73
N LEU A 34 16.36 -0.48 -3.57
CA LEU A 34 15.08 -1.07 -3.24
C LEU A 34 15.02 -2.59 -3.46
N ASN A 35 16.14 -3.19 -3.93
CA ASN A 35 16.29 -4.63 -4.16
C ASN A 35 15.40 -5.21 -5.28
N TYR A 36 15.10 -4.43 -6.31
CA TYR A 36 14.51 -4.98 -7.52
C TYR A 36 15.52 -5.87 -8.25
N LEU A 37 15.04 -6.96 -8.87
CA LEU A 37 15.89 -7.89 -9.63
C LEU A 37 16.43 -7.28 -10.93
N GLY A 38 15.77 -6.25 -11.45
CA GLY A 38 16.14 -5.48 -12.62
C GLY A 38 15.40 -4.15 -12.62
N ALA A 39 15.89 -3.17 -13.40
CA ALA A 39 15.17 -1.91 -13.58
C ALA A 39 13.83 -2.18 -14.28
N PRO A 40 12.68 -1.79 -13.70
CA PRO A 40 11.40 -1.84 -14.40
C PRO A 40 11.41 -0.97 -15.67
N ASP A 41 10.72 -1.41 -16.72
CA ASP A 41 10.43 -0.54 -17.86
C ASP A 41 9.28 0.40 -17.50
N PHE A 42 9.52 1.72 -17.58
CA PHE A 42 8.57 2.74 -17.17
C PHE A 42 7.28 2.71 -17.99
N GLU A 43 7.42 2.61 -19.32
CA GLU A 43 6.27 2.63 -20.23
C GLU A 43 5.44 1.34 -20.13
N GLU A 44 6.12 0.20 -19.95
CA GLU A 44 5.45 -1.09 -19.72
C GLU A 44 4.67 -1.06 -18.42
N ALA A 45 5.29 -0.63 -17.31
CA ALA A 45 4.63 -0.54 -16.02
C ALA A 45 3.41 0.41 -16.04
N CYS A 46 3.48 1.51 -16.80
CA CYS A 46 2.33 2.39 -16.99
C CYS A 46 1.20 1.67 -17.75
N ARG A 47 1.51 0.95 -18.85
CA ARG A 47 0.51 0.18 -19.59
C ARG A 47 -0.14 -0.91 -18.75
N GLU A 48 0.65 -1.61 -17.92
CA GLU A 48 0.13 -2.63 -17.00
C GLU A 48 -0.77 -2.03 -15.92
N SER A 49 -0.44 -0.84 -15.40
CA SER A 49 -1.28 -0.12 -14.45
C SER A 49 -2.63 0.28 -15.07
N ASP A 50 -2.61 0.81 -16.31
CA ASP A 50 -3.82 1.14 -17.05
C ASP A 50 -4.68 -0.12 -17.30
N ALA A 51 -4.06 -1.22 -17.72
CA ALA A 51 -4.76 -2.47 -17.99
C ALA A 51 -5.38 -3.08 -16.71
N LEU A 52 -4.68 -3.01 -15.58
CA LEU A 52 -5.21 -3.46 -14.28
C LEU A 52 -6.44 -2.65 -13.89
N ALA A 53 -6.40 -1.33 -14.04
CA ALA A 53 -7.54 -0.47 -13.71
C ALA A 53 -8.76 -0.82 -14.56
N VAL A 54 -8.60 -0.93 -15.87
CA VAL A 54 -9.68 -1.32 -16.80
C VAL A 54 -10.29 -2.66 -16.39
N LEU A 55 -9.45 -3.67 -16.09
CA LEU A 55 -9.91 -4.98 -15.66
C LEU A 55 -10.75 -4.90 -14.37
N LEU A 56 -10.31 -4.12 -13.39
CA LEU A 56 -11.03 -3.96 -12.11
C LEU A 56 -12.37 -3.24 -12.33
N GLU A 57 -12.40 -2.20 -13.15
CA GLU A 57 -13.62 -1.46 -13.49
C GLU A 57 -14.62 -2.34 -14.26
N GLU A 58 -14.16 -3.17 -15.19
CA GLU A 58 -15.01 -4.16 -15.88
C GLU A 58 -15.62 -5.18 -14.92
N LEU A 59 -14.95 -5.49 -13.81
CA LEU A 59 -15.47 -6.33 -12.73
C LEU A 59 -16.37 -5.57 -11.75
N GLY A 60 -16.65 -4.29 -11.99
CA GLY A 60 -17.52 -3.45 -11.16
C GLY A 60 -16.85 -2.91 -9.90
N VAL A 61 -15.50 -2.88 -9.86
CA VAL A 61 -14.73 -2.30 -8.76
C VAL A 61 -14.54 -0.80 -9.01
N VAL A 62 -14.77 0.01 -7.99
CA VAL A 62 -14.40 1.44 -8.02
C VAL A 62 -12.91 1.56 -7.75
N VAL A 63 -12.17 2.10 -8.71
CA VAL A 63 -10.73 2.36 -8.58
C VAL A 63 -10.51 3.81 -8.14
N GLU A 64 -9.83 3.97 -7.01
CA GLU A 64 -9.34 5.24 -6.50
C GLU A 64 -7.82 5.31 -6.68
N TRP A 65 -7.29 6.49 -6.92
CA TRP A 65 -5.88 6.64 -7.20
C TRP A 65 -5.17 7.48 -6.14
N MET A 66 -4.08 6.93 -5.60
CA MET A 66 -3.12 7.72 -4.82
C MET A 66 -2.51 8.81 -5.71
N PRO A 67 -2.48 10.08 -5.26
CA PRO A 67 -1.85 11.15 -6.03
C PRO A 67 -0.33 10.96 -6.19
N PRO A 68 0.30 11.63 -7.17
CA PRO A 68 1.75 11.64 -7.32
C PRO A 68 2.45 12.06 -6.01
N SER A 69 3.57 11.41 -5.70
CA SER A 69 4.35 11.72 -4.50
C SER A 69 5.82 11.33 -4.68
N ASP A 70 6.69 11.91 -3.88
CA ASP A 70 8.13 11.73 -3.89
C ASP A 70 8.66 10.70 -2.88
N VAL A 71 7.77 9.85 -2.34
CA VAL A 71 8.12 8.87 -1.30
C VAL A 71 8.84 7.61 -1.82
N GLY A 72 9.15 7.57 -3.12
CA GLY A 72 9.89 6.49 -3.73
C GLY A 72 9.02 5.52 -4.54
N MET A 73 9.68 4.73 -5.40
CA MET A 73 9.00 3.87 -6.36
C MET A 73 8.26 2.69 -5.70
N ASP A 74 8.68 2.24 -4.51
CA ASP A 74 7.96 1.20 -3.75
C ASP A 74 6.56 1.65 -3.31
N SER A 75 6.22 2.95 -3.40
CA SER A 75 4.85 3.46 -3.15
C SER A 75 3.80 2.88 -4.09
N LEU A 76 4.21 2.18 -5.15
CA LEU A 76 3.34 1.35 -5.99
C LEU A 76 2.59 0.29 -5.16
N TYR A 77 3.21 -0.23 -4.10
CA TYR A 77 2.65 -1.29 -3.24
C TYR A 77 1.81 -0.69 -2.11
N VAL A 78 0.67 -0.10 -2.47
CA VAL A 78 -0.24 0.60 -1.54
C VAL A 78 -0.75 -0.26 -0.38
N ARG A 79 -0.80 -1.58 -0.54
CA ARG A 79 -1.25 -2.49 0.52
C ARG A 79 -0.37 -2.41 1.77
N ASP A 80 0.93 -2.10 1.63
CA ASP A 80 1.88 -2.22 2.74
C ASP A 80 1.76 -1.08 3.77
N ALA A 81 1.31 0.10 3.34
CA ALA A 81 1.35 1.31 4.17
C ALA A 81 0.18 1.44 5.17
N SER A 82 -0.84 0.59 5.08
CA SER A 82 -2.00 0.65 5.97
C SER A 82 -2.77 -0.67 6.06
N ILE A 83 -3.49 -0.85 7.17
CA ILE A 83 -4.44 -1.95 7.38
C ILE A 83 -5.84 -1.36 7.38
N VAL A 84 -6.65 -1.75 6.38
CA VAL A 84 -8.04 -1.29 6.29
C VAL A 84 -8.94 -2.23 7.06
N THR A 85 -9.79 -1.64 7.92
CA THR A 85 -10.76 -2.34 8.77
C THR A 85 -12.19 -1.86 8.46
N ASN A 86 -13.20 -2.50 9.04
CA ASN A 86 -14.58 -2.05 8.93
C ASN A 86 -14.85 -0.69 9.58
N ALA A 87 -14.01 -0.28 10.54
CA ALA A 87 -14.16 0.98 11.29
C ALA A 87 -13.31 2.12 10.70
N GLY A 88 -12.34 1.80 9.84
CA GLY A 88 -11.40 2.75 9.27
C GLY A 88 -10.06 2.11 8.95
N ALA A 89 -9.02 2.92 8.84
CA ALA A 89 -7.67 2.47 8.51
C ALA A 89 -6.70 2.70 9.68
N ILE A 90 -5.78 1.76 9.88
CA ILE A 90 -4.63 1.90 10.77
C ILE A 90 -3.43 2.17 9.87
N LEU A 91 -2.70 3.25 10.13
CA LEU A 91 -1.48 3.56 9.38
C LEU A 91 -0.34 2.67 9.89
N CYS A 92 0.32 2.01 8.98
CA CYS A 92 1.47 1.17 9.30
C CYS A 92 2.71 2.02 9.64
N GLN A 93 3.71 1.41 10.25
CA GLN A 93 5.06 1.92 10.29
C GLN A 93 5.97 0.97 9.53
N MET A 94 6.51 1.47 8.42
CA MET A 94 7.27 0.65 7.49
C MET A 94 8.59 0.18 8.11
N GLY A 95 8.87 -1.11 8.03
CA GLY A 95 10.15 -1.69 8.43
C GLY A 95 11.29 -1.27 7.50
N LYS A 96 11.00 -1.04 6.21
CA LYS A 96 11.96 -0.54 5.22
C LYS A 96 12.08 0.98 5.31
N GLY A 97 13.26 1.48 5.72
CA GLY A 97 13.49 2.91 5.97
C GLY A 97 13.14 3.83 4.81
N ALA A 98 13.39 3.40 3.55
CA ALA A 98 13.05 4.14 2.34
C ALA A 98 11.54 4.36 2.14
N ARG A 99 10.69 3.56 2.82
CA ARG A 99 9.23 3.60 2.68
C ARG A 99 8.52 4.32 3.83
N ARG A 100 9.25 4.82 4.83
CA ARG A 100 8.67 5.44 6.04
C ARG A 100 7.75 6.64 5.79
N GLY A 101 7.87 7.29 4.65
CA GLY A 101 6.99 8.40 4.27
C GLY A 101 5.64 8.00 3.71
N GLU A 102 5.45 6.74 3.32
CA GLU A 102 4.24 6.27 2.64
C GLU A 102 2.98 6.30 3.52
N PRO A 103 3.00 5.84 4.80
CA PRO A 103 1.80 5.82 5.64
C PRO A 103 1.18 7.21 5.85
N ALA A 104 1.99 8.25 5.97
CA ALA A 104 1.50 9.62 6.11
C ALA A 104 0.76 10.10 4.84
N ARG A 105 1.20 9.68 3.66
CA ARG A 105 0.50 9.96 2.39
C ARG A 105 -0.82 9.23 2.31
N HIS A 106 -0.87 7.97 2.77
CA HIS A 106 -2.11 7.21 2.88
C HIS A 106 -3.10 7.89 3.83
N GLY A 107 -2.64 8.34 5.00
CA GLY A 107 -3.48 9.05 5.96
C GLY A 107 -4.12 10.31 5.37
N ALA A 108 -3.36 11.10 4.61
CA ALA A 108 -3.88 12.28 3.92
C ALA A 108 -4.95 11.92 2.88
N GLU A 109 -4.68 10.90 2.05
CA GLU A 109 -5.63 10.45 1.02
C GLU A 109 -6.90 9.85 1.62
N TYR A 110 -6.79 9.11 2.74
CA TYR A 110 -7.96 8.57 3.43
C TYR A 110 -8.92 9.66 3.92
N VAL A 111 -8.40 10.79 4.37
CA VAL A 111 -9.24 11.94 4.74
C VAL A 111 -10.04 12.45 3.54
N GLU A 112 -9.42 12.60 2.37
CA GLU A 112 -10.07 13.02 1.13
C GLU A 112 -11.12 12.01 0.66
N LEU A 113 -10.83 10.71 0.82
CA LEU A 113 -11.74 9.61 0.47
C LEU A 113 -12.84 9.34 1.52
N GLY A 114 -12.86 10.09 2.63
CA GLY A 114 -13.81 9.91 3.72
C GLY A 114 -13.61 8.62 4.52
N VAL A 115 -12.39 8.06 4.50
CA VAL A 115 -12.01 6.90 5.33
C VAL A 115 -11.44 7.39 6.65
N HIS A 116 -12.02 6.94 7.76
CA HIS A 116 -11.55 7.31 9.09
C HIS A 116 -10.19 6.69 9.40
N VAL A 117 -9.22 7.47 9.86
CA VAL A 117 -7.94 6.97 10.37
C VAL A 117 -8.10 6.69 11.87
N LEU A 118 -8.00 5.40 12.25
CA LEU A 118 -8.17 4.93 13.63
C LEU A 118 -6.95 5.24 14.50
N GLY A 119 -5.76 5.20 13.91
CA GLY A 119 -4.48 5.41 14.58
C GLY A 119 -3.33 5.02 13.66
N ALA A 120 -2.14 4.99 14.24
CA ALA A 120 -0.91 4.60 13.56
C ALA A 120 -0.07 3.70 14.46
N ILE A 121 0.74 2.83 13.87
CA ILE A 121 1.80 2.10 14.56
C ILE A 121 2.92 3.09 14.87
N GLU A 122 3.39 3.13 16.11
CA GLU A 122 4.32 4.17 16.62
C GLU A 122 5.56 3.55 17.31
N GLY A 123 6.47 4.44 17.72
CA GLY A 123 7.67 4.07 18.48
C GLY A 123 8.59 3.13 17.72
N ASP A 124 9.00 2.04 18.35
CA ASP A 124 9.86 0.99 17.76
C ASP A 124 9.07 -0.11 17.04
N GLY A 125 7.73 -0.05 17.10
CA GLY A 125 6.84 -0.98 16.41
C GLY A 125 6.88 -0.79 14.90
N THR A 126 6.98 -1.90 14.15
CA THR A 126 6.85 -1.90 12.68
C THR A 126 5.83 -2.93 12.24
N VAL A 127 4.97 -2.54 11.30
CA VAL A 127 4.04 -3.44 10.60
C VAL A 127 3.95 -2.98 9.15
N GLU A 128 3.96 -3.92 8.23
CA GLU A 128 3.59 -3.69 6.84
C GLU A 128 2.30 -4.46 6.51
N GLY A 129 1.35 -3.80 5.86
CA GLY A 129 0.04 -4.39 5.55
C GLY A 129 0.09 -5.63 4.66
N GLY A 130 1.20 -5.82 3.92
CA GLY A 130 1.48 -7.05 3.18
C GLY A 130 1.71 -8.28 4.06
N ASP A 131 2.09 -8.09 5.33
CA ASP A 131 2.25 -9.15 6.32
C ASP A 131 0.95 -9.45 7.08
N VAL A 132 -0.16 -8.79 6.73
CA VAL A 132 -1.47 -8.90 7.42
C VAL A 132 -2.50 -9.52 6.49
N THR A 133 -3.28 -10.47 7.00
CA THR A 133 -4.43 -11.04 6.28
C THR A 133 -5.64 -11.24 7.20
N TRP A 134 -6.85 -11.02 6.65
CA TRP A 134 -8.11 -11.24 7.35
C TRP A 134 -8.48 -12.73 7.34
N LEU A 135 -8.57 -13.33 8.51
CA LEU A 135 -9.11 -14.70 8.68
C LEU A 135 -10.63 -14.69 8.83
N SER A 136 -11.17 -13.64 9.44
CA SER A 136 -12.61 -13.40 9.60
C SER A 136 -12.88 -11.90 9.73
N SER A 137 -14.14 -11.50 9.94
CA SER A 137 -14.50 -10.11 10.21
C SER A 137 -13.88 -9.50 11.50
N GLU A 138 -13.35 -10.34 12.38
CA GLU A 138 -12.87 -9.96 13.72
C GLU A 138 -11.48 -10.51 14.03
N CYS A 139 -10.86 -11.21 13.10
CA CYS A 139 -9.58 -11.87 13.32
C CYS A 139 -8.60 -11.60 12.17
N LEU A 140 -7.44 -11.10 12.53
CA LEU A 140 -6.29 -10.92 11.66
C LEU A 140 -5.22 -11.98 11.96
N ALA A 141 -4.54 -12.43 10.91
CA ALA A 141 -3.23 -13.07 11.06
C ALA A 141 -2.16 -12.05 10.64
N VAL A 142 -1.11 -11.96 11.43
CA VAL A 142 0.03 -11.08 11.16
C VAL A 142 1.31 -11.90 11.10
N GLY A 143 2.02 -11.82 9.98
CA GLY A 143 3.30 -12.48 9.77
C GLY A 143 4.43 -11.69 10.42
N ARG A 144 5.11 -12.27 11.40
CA ARG A 144 6.32 -11.68 11.99
C ARG A 144 7.53 -11.93 11.09
N GLY A 145 8.23 -10.86 10.73
CA GLY A 145 9.39 -10.92 9.85
C GLY A 145 10.39 -9.79 10.11
N TYR A 146 11.21 -9.48 9.12
CA TYR A 146 12.17 -8.39 9.23
C TYR A 146 11.52 -7.00 9.02
N ARG A 147 10.32 -6.94 8.46
CA ARG A 147 9.56 -5.72 8.22
C ARG A 147 8.46 -5.50 9.27
N THR A 148 8.00 -6.57 9.89
CA THR A 148 6.98 -6.56 10.94
C THR A 148 7.53 -7.19 12.20
N ASN A 149 7.62 -6.41 13.28
CA ASN A 149 8.16 -6.87 14.56
C ASN A 149 7.08 -7.08 15.62
N GLN A 150 7.46 -7.65 16.77
CA GLN A 150 6.52 -7.93 17.85
C GLN A 150 5.92 -6.65 18.43
N ASP A 151 6.72 -5.59 18.58
CA ASP A 151 6.26 -4.33 19.16
C ASP A 151 5.19 -3.64 18.30
N GLY A 152 5.21 -3.85 16.99
CA GLY A 152 4.17 -3.40 16.08
C GLY A 152 2.91 -4.28 16.10
N ILE A 153 3.08 -5.59 16.30
CA ILE A 153 1.96 -6.54 16.40
C ILE A 153 1.15 -6.32 17.69
N ASP A 154 1.82 -5.95 18.77
CA ASP A 154 1.20 -5.78 20.10
C ASP A 154 0.41 -4.47 20.25
N GLN A 155 0.48 -3.53 19.28
CA GLN A 155 -0.29 -2.29 19.24
C GLN A 155 -1.66 -2.46 18.62
#